data_92aec06340d38a8bd1d559f223013844
#
_entry.id   92aec06340d38a8bd1d559f223013844
#
_cell.length_a   1.000
_cell.length_b   1.000
_cell.length_c   1.000
_cell.angle_alpha   90.00
_cell.angle_beta   90.00
_cell.angle_gamma   90.00
#
_symmetry.space_group_name_H-M   'P 1'
#
loop_
_entity.id
_entity.type
_entity.pdbx_description
1 polymer ?
#
loop_
_entity_poly.entity_id
_entity_poly.type
_entity_poly.pdbx_seq_one_letter_code
_entity_poly.pdbx_strand_id
1 'polypeptide(L)'
;EIIGDIPIYMGYDSADVWAESQYFQLNEDRLCEKVAGVPPDAFSDLGQKWGNPLYDWDTLEKDDFSWWYRRMHKSAQLYDVIRIDHFIGIVKYYTIPADMPDARQGEYCMGPGKKLTDVINRAIGDKKIIAEDLGVSVPEVNELLEENNYPGMKVLEFAFGGDRKNPHLPHNYTQNCVVYGGTHDNETLMGYFIEHPDWELGYAYDYLDTRDKERMVDQVFRAAYGSVANLVIFAVQDILKLGNWARMNTPSTLGTNWKWRMKKGELNDSHIKDMRYLASVFGRENS
;
A
#
# COMPACT_ATOMS: atom_id res chain seq x y z
N GLU A 1 14.72 8.40 9.06
CA GLU A 1 14.29 8.42 7.65
C GLU A 1 12.77 8.63 7.58
N ILE A 2 12.32 9.34 6.55
CA ILE A 2 10.91 9.60 6.28
C ILE A 2 10.53 8.82 5.02
N ILE A 3 9.50 7.97 5.14
CA ILE A 3 8.89 7.29 4.01
C ILE A 3 7.69 8.14 3.58
N GLY A 4 7.76 8.72 2.38
CA GLY A 4 6.64 9.44 1.79
C GLY A 4 5.78 8.50 0.95
N ASP A 5 4.48 8.79 0.89
CA ASP A 5 3.52 8.01 0.13
C ASP A 5 2.95 8.84 -1.01
N ILE A 6 2.98 8.31 -2.23
CA ILE A 6 2.42 8.98 -3.40
C ILE A 6 1.39 8.07 -4.09
N PRO A 7 0.17 8.54 -4.31
CA PRO A 7 -0.78 7.79 -5.11
C PRO A 7 -0.34 7.77 -6.57
N ILE A 8 -0.58 6.67 -7.28
CA ILE A 8 -0.30 6.65 -8.72
C ILE A 8 -1.14 7.70 -9.45
N TYR A 9 -2.43 7.79 -9.14
CA TYR A 9 -3.35 8.70 -9.80
C TYR A 9 -3.47 10.06 -9.09
N MET A 10 -3.86 11.08 -9.87
CA MET A 10 -4.16 12.41 -9.37
C MET A 10 -5.66 12.60 -9.19
N GLY A 11 -6.07 13.42 -8.23
CA GLY A 11 -7.46 13.83 -8.11
C GLY A 11 -7.92 14.64 -9.32
N TYR A 12 -9.14 14.44 -9.79
CA TYR A 12 -9.70 15.17 -10.92
C TYR A 12 -9.66 16.69 -10.72
N ASP A 13 -9.91 17.16 -9.51
CA ASP A 13 -9.90 18.56 -9.10
C ASP A 13 -8.52 19.07 -8.62
N SER A 14 -7.44 18.30 -8.90
CA SER A 14 -6.10 18.70 -8.51
C SER A 14 -5.53 19.81 -9.40
N ALA A 15 -4.55 20.54 -8.86
CA ALA A 15 -3.79 21.53 -9.62
C ALA A 15 -3.06 20.93 -10.83
N ASP A 16 -2.60 19.69 -10.71
CA ASP A 16 -1.90 18.98 -11.79
C ASP A 16 -2.83 18.70 -12.98
N VAL A 17 -4.01 18.15 -12.74
CA VAL A 17 -5.00 17.89 -13.80
C VAL A 17 -5.46 19.20 -14.45
N TRP A 18 -5.61 20.27 -13.67
CA TRP A 18 -5.98 21.57 -14.18
C TRP A 18 -4.91 22.22 -15.04
N ALA A 19 -3.66 22.21 -14.59
CA ALA A 19 -2.54 22.90 -15.24
C ALA A 19 -1.93 22.10 -16.40
N GLU A 20 -1.92 20.78 -16.33
CA GLU A 20 -1.24 19.85 -17.23
C GLU A 20 -2.23 18.84 -17.84
N SER A 21 -3.43 19.32 -18.18
CA SER A 21 -4.56 18.49 -18.64
C SER A 21 -4.26 17.60 -19.84
N GLN A 22 -3.25 17.97 -20.67
CA GLN A 22 -2.79 17.19 -21.82
C GLN A 22 -2.22 15.81 -21.46
N TYR A 23 -1.84 15.58 -20.20
CA TYR A 23 -1.31 14.28 -19.74
C TYR A 23 -2.39 13.34 -19.20
N PHE A 24 -3.66 13.76 -19.26
CA PHE A 24 -4.78 12.98 -18.74
C PHE A 24 -5.81 12.73 -19.84
N GLN A 25 -6.48 11.57 -19.79
CA GLN A 25 -7.54 11.19 -20.73
C GLN A 25 -8.81 11.98 -20.42
N LEU A 26 -8.90 13.18 -20.94
CA LEU A 26 -10.04 14.09 -20.82
C LEU A 26 -10.60 14.41 -22.21
N ASN A 27 -11.93 14.56 -22.31
CA ASN A 27 -12.57 15.02 -23.54
C ASN A 27 -12.41 16.55 -23.75
N GLU A 28 -12.99 17.09 -24.81
CA GLU A 28 -12.90 18.53 -25.17
C GLU A 28 -13.47 19.43 -24.06
N ASP A 29 -14.47 18.94 -23.29
CA ASP A 29 -15.05 19.64 -22.14
C ASP A 29 -14.25 19.44 -20.84
N ARG A 30 -13.06 18.78 -20.93
CA ARG A 30 -12.18 18.41 -19.81
C ARG A 30 -12.82 17.44 -18.81
N LEU A 31 -13.80 16.65 -19.23
CA LEU A 31 -14.42 15.60 -18.41
C LEU A 31 -13.79 14.26 -18.68
N CYS A 32 -13.77 13.40 -17.66
CA CYS A 32 -13.34 12.01 -17.81
C CYS A 32 -14.43 11.19 -18.52
N GLU A 33 -14.09 10.51 -19.60
CA GLU A 33 -14.95 9.48 -20.19
C GLU A 33 -14.77 8.13 -19.51
N LYS A 34 -13.54 7.87 -19.05
CA LYS A 34 -13.18 6.72 -18.21
C LYS A 34 -12.40 7.19 -16.99
N VAL A 35 -12.50 6.44 -15.92
CA VAL A 35 -11.81 6.71 -14.65
C VAL A 35 -11.08 5.49 -14.15
N ALA A 36 -10.12 5.71 -13.24
CA ALA A 36 -9.37 4.66 -12.59
C ALA A 36 -10.19 3.92 -11.53
N GLY A 37 -9.81 2.69 -11.27
CA GLY A 37 -10.34 1.85 -10.23
C GLY A 37 -9.76 0.44 -10.26
N VAL A 38 -10.40 -0.49 -9.57
CA VAL A 38 -10.09 -1.92 -9.59
C VAL A 38 -11.37 -2.73 -9.75
N PRO A 39 -11.30 -3.89 -10.43
CA PRO A 39 -12.48 -4.76 -10.61
C PRO A 39 -12.94 -5.35 -9.27
N PRO A 40 -14.12 -6.00 -9.25
CA PRO A 40 -14.54 -6.83 -8.13
C PRO A 40 -13.49 -7.85 -7.71
N ASP A 41 -13.28 -7.97 -6.41
CA ASP A 41 -12.34 -8.90 -5.79
C ASP A 41 -12.91 -9.48 -4.49
N ALA A 42 -12.08 -10.18 -3.71
CA ALA A 42 -12.48 -10.74 -2.42
C ALA A 42 -12.84 -9.68 -1.35
N PHE A 43 -12.45 -8.42 -1.55
CA PHE A 43 -12.69 -7.31 -0.62
C PHE A 43 -13.89 -6.46 -1.01
N SER A 44 -14.28 -6.47 -2.30
CA SER A 44 -15.40 -5.66 -2.81
C SER A 44 -16.09 -6.34 -3.99
N ASP A 45 -17.30 -6.82 -3.78
CA ASP A 45 -18.15 -7.43 -4.83
C ASP A 45 -18.48 -6.46 -5.99
N LEU A 46 -18.38 -5.16 -5.76
CA LEU A 46 -18.63 -4.11 -6.75
C LEU A 46 -17.33 -3.54 -7.34
N GLY A 47 -16.17 -4.00 -6.84
CA GLY A 47 -14.89 -3.37 -7.09
C GLY A 47 -14.83 -1.95 -6.49
N GLN A 48 -13.83 -1.19 -6.90
CA GLN A 48 -13.66 0.19 -6.45
C GLN A 48 -13.56 1.13 -7.65
N LYS A 49 -14.46 2.08 -7.74
CA LYS A 49 -14.43 3.17 -8.71
C LYS A 49 -13.88 4.41 -8.03
N TRP A 50 -12.63 4.75 -8.29
CA TRP A 50 -11.94 5.85 -7.59
C TRP A 50 -12.27 7.23 -8.17
N GLY A 51 -12.65 7.30 -9.43
CA GLY A 51 -13.02 8.57 -10.08
C GLY A 51 -11.85 9.43 -10.55
N ASN A 52 -10.61 8.96 -10.35
CA ASN A 52 -9.41 9.65 -10.82
C ASN A 52 -9.31 9.60 -12.34
N PRO A 53 -8.86 10.67 -13.02
CA PRO A 53 -8.56 10.63 -14.45
C PRO A 53 -7.40 9.67 -14.74
N LEU A 54 -7.48 9.00 -15.88
CA LEU A 54 -6.43 8.14 -16.39
C LEU A 54 -5.35 8.97 -17.07
N TYR A 55 -4.11 8.48 -17.06
CA TYR A 55 -3.03 9.12 -17.80
C TYR A 55 -3.13 8.85 -19.31
N ASP A 56 -2.83 9.85 -20.12
CA ASP A 56 -2.48 9.67 -21.52
C ASP A 56 -1.00 9.28 -21.61
N TRP A 57 -0.75 7.97 -21.52
CA TRP A 57 0.60 7.42 -21.52
C TRP A 57 1.36 7.70 -22.82
N ASP A 58 0.67 7.77 -23.96
CA ASP A 58 1.28 8.07 -25.24
C ASP A 58 1.77 9.52 -25.30
N THR A 59 1.02 10.44 -24.76
CA THR A 59 1.43 11.86 -24.67
C THR A 59 2.56 12.04 -23.67
N LEU A 60 2.50 11.36 -22.52
CA LEU A 60 3.60 11.37 -21.53
C LEU A 60 4.89 10.77 -22.09
N GLU A 61 4.82 9.68 -22.86
CA GLU A 61 5.99 9.04 -23.47
C GLU A 61 6.66 9.95 -24.51
N LYS A 62 5.89 10.70 -25.30
CA LYS A 62 6.41 11.62 -26.32
C LYS A 62 7.29 12.73 -25.75
N ASP A 63 7.08 13.11 -24.50
CA ASP A 63 7.92 14.11 -23.82
C ASP A 63 8.84 13.49 -22.76
N ASP A 64 9.17 12.19 -22.88
CA ASP A 64 10.04 11.45 -21.97
C ASP A 64 9.53 11.46 -20.53
N PHE A 65 8.20 11.40 -20.33
CA PHE A 65 7.55 11.41 -19.02
C PHE A 65 7.98 12.59 -18.14
N SER A 66 8.19 13.76 -18.71
CA SER A 66 8.75 14.93 -18.02
C SER A 66 7.96 15.32 -16.77
N TRP A 67 6.62 15.19 -16.80
CA TRP A 67 5.76 15.41 -15.64
C TRP A 67 6.07 14.43 -14.48
N TRP A 68 6.19 13.12 -14.80
CA TRP A 68 6.56 12.10 -13.82
C TRP A 68 7.96 12.33 -13.27
N TYR A 69 8.92 12.72 -14.11
CA TYR A 69 10.26 13.11 -13.65
C TYR A 69 10.19 14.22 -12.60
N ARG A 70 9.46 15.31 -12.88
CA ARG A 70 9.32 16.45 -11.95
C ARG A 70 8.67 16.03 -10.64
N ARG A 71 7.60 15.21 -10.71
CA ARG A 71 6.88 14.69 -9.54
C ARG A 71 7.80 13.86 -8.65
N MET A 72 8.50 12.88 -9.23
CA MET A 72 9.39 11.99 -8.49
C MET A 72 10.61 12.71 -7.95
N HIS A 73 11.21 13.59 -8.73
CA HIS A 73 12.32 14.42 -8.28
C HIS A 73 11.94 15.30 -7.09
N LYS A 74 10.74 15.90 -7.12
CA LYS A 74 10.23 16.68 -5.98
C LYS A 74 9.98 15.82 -4.76
N SER A 75 9.43 14.63 -4.92
CA SER A 75 9.22 13.68 -3.83
C SER A 75 10.56 13.25 -3.19
N ALA A 76 11.60 13.01 -4.01
CA ALA A 76 12.94 12.66 -3.55
C ALA A 76 13.64 13.78 -2.74
N GLN A 77 13.24 15.05 -2.95
CA GLN A 77 13.70 16.16 -2.12
C GLN A 77 13.02 16.21 -0.74
N LEU A 78 11.83 15.62 -0.61
CA LEU A 78 11.02 15.68 0.61
C LEU A 78 11.19 14.42 1.48
N TYR A 79 11.48 13.28 0.87
CA TYR A 79 11.46 11.97 1.51
C TYR A 79 12.77 11.21 1.30
N ASP A 80 13.08 10.32 2.23
CA ASP A 80 14.24 9.43 2.14
C ASP A 80 13.90 8.15 1.35
N VAL A 81 12.65 7.69 1.46
CA VAL A 81 12.07 6.57 0.74
C VAL A 81 10.71 6.99 0.20
N ILE A 82 10.32 6.54 -0.98
CA ILE A 82 9.03 6.87 -1.58
C ILE A 82 8.24 5.58 -1.79
N ARG A 83 7.08 5.46 -1.16
CA ARG A 83 6.11 4.40 -1.46
C ARG A 83 5.23 4.85 -2.64
N ILE A 84 5.18 4.05 -3.67
CA ILE A 84 4.25 4.26 -4.80
C ILE A 84 3.03 3.39 -4.55
N ASP A 85 1.91 4.04 -4.28
CA ASP A 85 0.62 3.40 -4.08
C ASP A 85 0.07 2.88 -5.42
N HIS A 86 -0.54 1.69 -5.40
CA HIS A 86 -1.08 1.00 -6.56
C HIS A 86 -0.06 0.84 -7.71
N PHE A 87 1.15 0.38 -7.39
CA PHE A 87 2.24 0.21 -8.36
C PHE A 87 1.87 -0.68 -9.55
N ILE A 88 0.96 -1.64 -9.35
CA ILE A 88 0.41 -2.50 -10.41
C ILE A 88 -0.08 -1.66 -11.60
N GLY A 89 -0.64 -0.48 -11.36
CA GLY A 89 -1.13 0.43 -12.39
C GLY A 89 -0.07 0.94 -13.37
N ILE A 90 1.22 0.85 -13.03
CA ILE A 90 2.33 1.14 -13.94
C ILE A 90 2.45 0.06 -15.03
N VAL A 91 2.11 -1.19 -14.70
CA VAL A 91 2.16 -2.33 -15.62
C VAL A 91 0.82 -2.54 -16.30
N LYS A 92 -0.24 -2.58 -15.48
CA LYS A 92 -1.60 -2.88 -15.94
C LYS A 92 -2.60 -2.15 -15.07
N TYR A 93 -3.42 -1.31 -15.66
CA TYR A 93 -4.40 -0.51 -14.94
C TYR A 93 -5.82 -0.83 -15.40
N TYR A 94 -6.80 -0.66 -14.50
CA TYR A 94 -8.20 -0.92 -14.77
C TYR A 94 -8.95 0.38 -15.05
N THR A 95 -9.70 0.39 -16.15
CA THR A 95 -10.48 1.55 -16.60
C THR A 95 -11.97 1.27 -16.49
N ILE A 96 -12.72 2.23 -16.03
CA ILE A 96 -14.17 2.13 -15.80
C ILE A 96 -14.84 3.29 -16.54
N PRO A 97 -15.89 3.09 -17.38
CA PRO A 97 -16.64 4.19 -17.95
C PRO A 97 -17.16 5.13 -16.86
N ALA A 98 -17.02 6.45 -17.08
CA ALA A 98 -17.28 7.42 -16.01
C ALA A 98 -18.76 7.47 -15.56
N ASP A 99 -19.69 7.05 -16.42
CA ASP A 99 -21.13 6.98 -16.14
C ASP A 99 -21.57 5.71 -15.40
N MET A 100 -20.68 4.68 -15.27
CA MET A 100 -21.00 3.45 -14.52
C MET A 100 -21.09 3.73 -13.03
N PRO A 101 -22.05 3.11 -12.32
CA PRO A 101 -22.24 3.31 -10.88
C PRO A 101 -21.13 2.66 -10.03
N ASP A 102 -20.49 1.63 -10.54
CA ASP A 102 -19.47 0.82 -9.85
C ASP A 102 -18.43 0.27 -10.84
N ALA A 103 -17.51 -0.58 -10.35
CA ALA A 103 -16.38 -1.08 -11.12
C ALA A 103 -16.62 -2.45 -11.78
N ARG A 104 -17.83 -2.99 -11.79
CA ARG A 104 -18.13 -4.29 -12.41
C ARG A 104 -18.00 -4.29 -13.93
N GLN A 105 -18.12 -3.11 -14.54
CA GLN A 105 -17.94 -2.94 -15.98
C GLN A 105 -16.70 -2.08 -16.23
N GLY A 106 -15.66 -2.72 -16.69
CA GLY A 106 -14.40 -2.07 -16.99
C GLY A 106 -13.47 -3.00 -17.74
N GLU A 107 -12.31 -2.50 -18.09
CA GLU A 107 -11.31 -3.28 -18.83
C GLU A 107 -9.89 -2.97 -18.35
N TYR A 108 -9.02 -3.95 -18.47
CA TYR A 108 -7.61 -3.76 -18.22
C TYR A 108 -6.90 -3.18 -19.45
N CYS A 109 -6.08 -2.18 -19.22
CA CYS A 109 -5.16 -1.60 -20.21
C CYS A 109 -3.72 -1.77 -19.75
N MET A 110 -2.79 -1.83 -20.71
CA MET A 110 -1.36 -1.89 -20.42
C MET A 110 -0.83 -0.50 -20.08
N GLY A 111 -0.03 -0.43 -19.03
CA GLY A 111 0.68 0.77 -18.63
C GLY A 111 2.06 0.89 -19.29
N PRO A 112 2.83 1.94 -18.97
CA PRO A 112 4.14 2.22 -19.58
C PRO A 112 5.26 1.27 -19.11
N GLY A 113 5.06 0.54 -18.02
CA GLY A 113 6.00 -0.45 -17.50
C GLY A 113 7.39 0.13 -17.27
N LYS A 114 8.41 -0.58 -17.78
CA LYS A 114 9.82 -0.22 -17.62
C LYS A 114 10.17 1.19 -18.10
N LYS A 115 9.52 1.70 -19.13
CA LYS A 115 9.79 3.05 -19.64
C LYS A 115 9.61 4.10 -18.54
N LEU A 116 8.55 3.96 -17.73
CA LEU A 116 8.29 4.87 -16.61
C LEU A 116 9.25 4.60 -15.43
N THR A 117 9.52 3.35 -15.07
CA THR A 117 10.45 3.08 -13.96
C THR A 117 11.86 3.54 -14.23
N ASP A 118 12.32 3.51 -15.50
CA ASP A 118 13.62 4.10 -15.90
C ASP A 118 13.65 5.63 -15.65
N VAL A 119 12.54 6.32 -15.89
CA VAL A 119 12.41 7.76 -15.60
C VAL A 119 12.33 8.01 -14.08
N ILE A 120 11.58 7.18 -13.34
CA ILE A 120 11.51 7.26 -11.88
C ILE A 120 12.91 7.13 -11.29
N ASN A 121 13.69 6.11 -11.69
CA ASN A 121 15.05 5.88 -11.20
C ASN A 121 15.97 7.09 -11.48
N ARG A 122 15.90 7.69 -12.67
CA ARG A 122 16.64 8.91 -12.97
C ARG A 122 16.24 10.10 -12.10
N ALA A 123 14.96 10.22 -11.79
CA ALA A 123 14.42 11.34 -11.05
C ALA A 123 14.75 11.30 -9.55
N ILE A 124 14.76 10.12 -8.96
CA ILE A 124 14.97 9.93 -7.51
C ILE A 124 16.45 9.82 -7.12
N GLY A 125 17.34 9.51 -8.06
CA GLY A 125 18.78 9.35 -7.80
C GLY A 125 19.07 8.17 -6.86
N ASP A 126 19.63 8.44 -5.69
CA ASP A 126 20.00 7.45 -4.68
C ASP A 126 18.87 7.09 -3.70
N LYS A 127 17.71 7.70 -3.83
CA LYS A 127 16.55 7.40 -2.98
C LYS A 127 15.95 6.03 -3.32
N LYS A 128 15.18 5.48 -2.38
CA LYS A 128 14.59 4.14 -2.50
C LYS A 128 13.11 4.23 -2.81
N ILE A 129 12.61 3.23 -3.52
CA ILE A 129 11.18 3.01 -3.76
C ILE A 129 10.70 1.83 -2.90
N ILE A 130 9.48 1.92 -2.42
CA ILE A 130 8.65 0.80 -1.98
C ILE A 130 7.47 0.74 -2.96
N ALA A 131 7.22 -0.42 -3.54
CA ALA A 131 6.10 -0.61 -4.44
C ALA A 131 4.93 -1.25 -3.71
N GLU A 132 3.75 -0.62 -3.75
CA GLU A 132 2.54 -1.27 -3.30
C GLU A 132 2.05 -2.21 -4.41
N ASP A 133 2.30 -3.51 -4.21
CA ASP A 133 2.00 -4.62 -5.12
C ASP A 133 0.86 -5.51 -4.59
N LEU A 134 -0.01 -4.95 -3.78
CA LEU A 134 -1.15 -5.65 -3.19
C LEU A 134 -2.26 -5.88 -4.22
N GLY A 135 -3.03 -6.96 -4.04
CA GLY A 135 -4.14 -7.31 -4.90
C GLY A 135 -3.85 -8.48 -5.85
N VAL A 136 -4.33 -8.42 -7.09
CA VAL A 136 -4.18 -9.52 -8.04
C VAL A 136 -2.72 -9.66 -8.47
N SER A 137 -2.15 -10.85 -8.28
CA SER A 137 -0.78 -11.13 -8.72
C SER A 137 -0.68 -11.07 -10.25
N VAL A 138 0.20 -10.21 -10.74
CA VAL A 138 0.52 -10.04 -12.17
C VAL A 138 2.01 -10.35 -12.32
N PRO A 139 2.37 -11.43 -13.06
CA PRO A 139 3.79 -11.82 -13.22
C PRO A 139 4.69 -10.68 -13.67
N GLU A 140 4.23 -9.86 -14.60
CA GLU A 140 4.98 -8.73 -15.15
C GLU A 140 5.28 -7.65 -14.08
N VAL A 141 4.45 -7.56 -13.02
CA VAL A 141 4.74 -6.69 -11.88
C VAL A 141 5.93 -7.21 -11.11
N ASN A 142 5.97 -8.53 -10.82
CA ASN A 142 7.09 -9.14 -10.12
C ASN A 142 8.41 -8.98 -10.90
N GLU A 143 8.38 -9.20 -12.22
CA GLU A 143 9.53 -8.98 -13.09
C GLU A 143 10.03 -7.54 -13.01
N LEU A 144 9.12 -6.56 -13.08
CA LEU A 144 9.47 -5.15 -12.99
C LEU A 144 10.03 -4.76 -11.61
N LEU A 145 9.51 -5.34 -10.52
CA LEU A 145 10.03 -5.15 -9.17
C LEU A 145 11.46 -5.72 -9.04
N GLU A 146 11.69 -6.93 -9.54
CA GLU A 146 13.00 -7.58 -9.52
C GLU A 146 14.04 -6.79 -10.36
N GLU A 147 13.69 -6.38 -11.59
CA GLU A 147 14.56 -5.58 -12.46
C GLU A 147 15.02 -4.26 -11.81
N ASN A 148 14.14 -3.62 -11.04
CA ASN A 148 14.42 -2.35 -10.38
C ASN A 148 14.91 -2.51 -8.93
N ASN A 149 14.95 -3.74 -8.42
CA ASN A 149 15.22 -4.03 -7.01
C ASN A 149 14.30 -3.28 -6.05
N TYR A 150 13.04 -3.08 -6.43
CA TYR A 150 12.03 -2.46 -5.58
C TYR A 150 11.42 -3.50 -4.64
N PRO A 151 11.43 -3.30 -3.31
CA PRO A 151 10.69 -4.15 -2.40
C PRO A 151 9.19 -3.98 -2.59
N GLY A 152 8.48 -5.11 -2.71
CA GLY A 152 7.05 -5.16 -2.59
C GLY A 152 6.59 -5.18 -1.13
N MET A 153 5.29 -5.15 -0.91
CA MET A 153 4.68 -5.09 0.43
C MET A 153 4.12 -6.44 0.87
N LYS A 154 4.21 -6.70 2.17
CA LYS A 154 3.55 -7.79 2.86
C LYS A 154 2.71 -7.23 4.00
N VAL A 155 1.44 -7.65 4.07
CA VAL A 155 0.48 -7.19 5.07
C VAL A 155 0.02 -8.40 5.89
N LEU A 156 0.32 -8.41 7.18
CA LEU A 156 0.04 -9.58 8.03
C LEU A 156 -1.45 -9.81 8.26
N GLU A 157 -2.27 -8.76 8.21
CA GLU A 157 -3.72 -8.90 8.26
C GLU A 157 -4.28 -9.76 7.11
N PHE A 158 -3.62 -9.81 5.97
CA PHE A 158 -4.00 -10.66 4.83
C PHE A 158 -3.45 -12.11 4.91
N ALA A 159 -2.64 -12.40 5.93
CA ALA A 159 -1.92 -13.67 6.01
C ALA A 159 -2.78 -14.85 6.43
N PHE A 160 -3.83 -14.61 7.25
CA PHE A 160 -4.42 -15.66 8.08
C PHE A 160 -5.67 -16.35 7.48
N GLY A 161 -5.88 -16.25 6.17
CA GLY A 161 -7.00 -16.89 5.48
C GLY A 161 -6.92 -18.42 5.29
N GLY A 162 -5.91 -19.08 5.86
CA GLY A 162 -5.79 -20.55 5.87
C GLY A 162 -4.97 -21.15 4.71
N ASP A 163 -4.65 -20.41 3.66
CA ASP A 163 -3.74 -20.88 2.62
C ASP A 163 -2.27 -20.80 3.09
N ARG A 164 -1.63 -21.96 3.23
CA ARG A 164 -0.24 -22.06 3.65
C ARG A 164 0.78 -21.48 2.66
N LYS A 165 0.38 -21.25 1.41
CA LYS A 165 1.19 -20.61 0.38
C LYS A 165 0.93 -19.12 0.25
N ASN A 166 0.07 -18.56 1.12
CA ASN A 166 -0.23 -17.13 1.13
C ASN A 166 1.08 -16.32 1.21
N PRO A 167 1.36 -15.42 0.24
CA PRO A 167 2.59 -14.64 0.18
C PRO A 167 2.76 -13.65 1.34
N HIS A 168 1.69 -13.40 2.11
CA HIS A 168 1.72 -12.55 3.30
C HIS A 168 2.10 -13.30 4.58
N LEU A 169 2.28 -14.62 4.54
CA LEU A 169 2.78 -15.41 5.68
C LEU A 169 4.30 -15.26 5.81
N PRO A 170 4.83 -14.97 7.02
CA PRO A 170 6.26 -14.71 7.24
C PRO A 170 7.21 -15.78 6.70
N HIS A 171 6.82 -17.04 6.71
CA HIS A 171 7.66 -18.14 6.20
C HIS A 171 7.72 -18.23 4.67
N ASN A 172 6.90 -17.43 3.96
CA ASN A 172 6.89 -17.35 2.49
C ASN A 172 7.59 -16.07 1.97
N TYR A 173 8.15 -15.23 2.84
CA TYR A 173 8.75 -13.97 2.41
C TYR A 173 10.05 -14.17 1.65
N THR A 174 10.30 -13.27 0.71
CA THR A 174 11.62 -12.97 0.18
C THR A 174 12.27 -11.89 1.03
N GLN A 175 13.61 -11.79 1.01
CA GLN A 175 14.31 -10.79 1.81
C GLN A 175 13.98 -9.36 1.39
N ASN A 176 13.88 -9.11 0.08
CA ASN A 176 13.58 -7.78 -0.47
C ASN A 176 12.09 -7.48 -0.42
N CYS A 177 11.54 -7.34 0.79
CA CYS A 177 10.16 -6.90 1.00
C CYS A 177 10.04 -6.01 2.24
N VAL A 178 8.93 -5.29 2.33
CA VAL A 178 8.53 -4.48 3.49
C VAL A 178 7.29 -5.10 4.11
N VAL A 179 7.36 -5.39 5.41
CA VAL A 179 6.26 -6.01 6.16
C VAL A 179 5.53 -4.97 6.98
N TYR A 180 4.21 -5.01 6.89
CA TYR A 180 3.29 -4.22 7.69
C TYR A 180 2.40 -5.15 8.53
N GLY A 181 2.00 -4.72 9.72
CA GLY A 181 0.87 -5.32 10.44
C GLY A 181 -0.42 -5.15 9.64
N GLY A 182 -0.80 -3.90 9.45
CA GLY A 182 -1.77 -3.37 8.53
C GLY A 182 -1.28 -2.01 8.00
N THR A 183 -1.83 -1.54 6.88
CA THR A 183 -1.59 -0.19 6.35
C THR A 183 -2.60 0.80 6.94
N HIS A 184 -2.57 2.06 6.51
CA HIS A 184 -3.60 3.04 6.90
C HIS A 184 -5.00 2.68 6.40
N ASP A 185 -5.11 1.82 5.38
CA ASP A 185 -6.38 1.36 4.79
C ASP A 185 -6.94 0.10 5.47
N ASN A 186 -6.14 -0.55 6.28
CA ASN A 186 -6.52 -1.74 7.02
C ASN A 186 -7.19 -1.41 8.36
N GLU A 187 -7.68 -2.41 9.03
CA GLU A 187 -8.07 -2.33 10.43
C GLU A 187 -6.84 -2.12 11.31
N THR A 188 -7.04 -1.85 12.60
CA THR A 188 -5.97 -2.05 13.56
C THR A 188 -5.86 -3.55 13.85
N LEU A 189 -4.66 -4.06 14.15
CA LEU A 189 -4.48 -5.48 14.48
C LEU A 189 -5.39 -5.94 15.64
N MET A 190 -5.55 -5.09 16.66
CA MET A 190 -6.45 -5.40 17.78
C MET A 190 -7.91 -5.41 17.31
N GLY A 191 -8.32 -4.46 16.46
CA GLY A 191 -9.66 -4.42 15.87
C GLY A 191 -9.94 -5.67 15.04
N TYR A 192 -9.01 -6.03 14.16
CA TYR A 192 -9.10 -7.24 13.35
C TYR A 192 -9.34 -8.48 14.22
N PHE A 193 -8.53 -8.72 15.25
CA PHE A 193 -8.70 -9.89 16.11
C PHE A 193 -9.95 -9.86 16.97
N ILE A 194 -10.47 -8.70 17.38
CA ILE A 194 -11.67 -8.59 18.20
C ILE A 194 -12.95 -8.72 17.37
N GLU A 195 -12.99 -8.08 16.20
CA GLU A 195 -14.22 -7.94 15.43
C GLU A 195 -14.46 -9.12 14.47
N HIS A 196 -13.40 -9.86 14.09
CA HIS A 196 -13.55 -11.07 13.28
C HIS A 196 -13.97 -12.27 14.14
N PRO A 197 -14.90 -13.11 13.64
CA PRO A 197 -15.39 -14.28 14.39
C PRO A 197 -14.33 -15.37 14.46
N ASP A 198 -14.40 -16.18 15.51
CA ASP A 198 -13.41 -17.23 15.80
C ASP A 198 -13.21 -18.25 14.67
N TRP A 199 -14.23 -18.48 13.85
CA TRP A 199 -14.12 -19.41 12.72
C TRP A 199 -13.23 -18.86 11.58
N GLU A 200 -13.16 -17.55 11.40
CA GLU A 200 -12.21 -16.90 10.48
C GLU A 200 -10.79 -16.89 11.04
N LEU A 201 -10.65 -16.76 12.35
CA LEU A 201 -9.37 -16.65 13.02
C LEU A 201 -8.72 -18.02 13.34
N GLY A 202 -9.34 -19.12 12.95
CA GLY A 202 -8.84 -20.46 13.28
C GLY A 202 -7.38 -20.68 12.90
N TYR A 203 -7.01 -20.29 11.67
CA TYR A 203 -5.62 -20.41 11.21
C TYR A 203 -4.67 -19.43 11.93
N ALA A 204 -5.14 -18.23 12.25
CA ALA A 204 -4.36 -17.27 13.04
C ALA A 204 -4.05 -17.82 14.44
N TYR A 205 -5.02 -18.47 15.10
CA TYR A 205 -4.82 -19.11 16.38
C TYR A 205 -3.72 -20.17 16.35
N ASP A 206 -3.74 -21.02 15.34
CA ASP A 206 -2.74 -22.07 15.17
C ASP A 206 -1.37 -21.50 14.82
N TYR A 207 -1.32 -20.50 13.92
CA TYR A 207 -0.08 -19.89 13.48
C TYR A 207 0.62 -19.07 14.55
N LEU A 208 -0.15 -18.32 15.35
CA LEU A 208 0.33 -17.43 16.42
C LEU A 208 0.42 -18.12 17.78
N ASP A 209 0.03 -19.40 17.88
CA ASP A 209 0.04 -20.21 19.09
C ASP A 209 -0.67 -19.54 20.30
N THR A 210 -1.80 -18.88 20.04
CA THR A 210 -2.59 -18.22 21.08
C THR A 210 -4.00 -17.87 20.61
N ARG A 211 -4.95 -17.81 21.58
CA ARG A 211 -6.32 -17.27 21.38
C ARG A 211 -6.56 -15.97 22.15
N ASP A 212 -5.60 -15.54 22.94
CA ASP A 212 -5.65 -14.26 23.64
C ASP A 212 -5.38 -13.13 22.61
N LYS A 213 -6.35 -12.25 22.42
CA LYS A 213 -6.33 -11.23 21.38
C LYS A 213 -5.16 -10.24 21.54
N GLU A 214 -4.86 -9.82 22.75
CA GLU A 214 -3.71 -8.95 23.02
C GLU A 214 -2.39 -9.67 22.72
N ARG A 215 -2.30 -10.93 23.14
CA ARG A 215 -1.12 -11.75 22.84
C ARG A 215 -0.99 -12.06 21.35
N MET A 216 -2.09 -12.16 20.61
CA MET A 216 -2.03 -12.29 19.13
C MET A 216 -1.33 -11.12 18.50
N VAL A 217 -1.60 -9.88 18.92
CA VAL A 217 -0.89 -8.70 18.44
C VAL A 217 0.62 -8.80 18.73
N ASP A 218 1.00 -9.21 19.94
CA ASP A 218 2.41 -9.42 20.29
C ASP A 218 3.08 -10.51 19.43
N GLN A 219 2.36 -11.59 19.11
CA GLN A 219 2.87 -12.66 18.26
C GLN A 219 2.99 -12.20 16.78
N VAL A 220 2.09 -11.35 16.29
CA VAL A 220 2.24 -10.72 14.97
C VAL A 220 3.52 -9.90 14.92
N PHE A 221 3.81 -9.09 15.94
CA PHE A 221 5.07 -8.34 16.01
C PHE A 221 6.28 -9.30 16.00
N ARG A 222 6.25 -10.36 16.81
CA ARG A 222 7.33 -11.34 16.82
C ARG A 222 7.52 -12.04 15.48
N ALA A 223 6.43 -12.44 14.82
CA ALA A 223 6.47 -13.08 13.51
C ALA A 223 7.08 -12.15 12.44
N ALA A 224 6.71 -10.88 12.44
CA ALA A 224 7.27 -9.87 11.55
C ALA A 224 8.76 -9.61 11.82
N TYR A 225 9.13 -9.36 13.08
CA TYR A 225 10.52 -9.12 13.47
C TYR A 225 11.42 -10.34 13.23
N GLY A 226 10.89 -11.55 13.41
CA GLY A 226 11.59 -12.81 13.15
C GLY A 226 11.67 -13.22 11.67
N SER A 227 11.00 -12.50 10.78
CA SER A 227 11.00 -12.79 9.35
C SER A 227 12.30 -12.38 8.66
N VAL A 228 12.49 -12.82 7.41
CA VAL A 228 13.64 -12.44 6.57
C VAL A 228 13.52 -11.06 5.93
N ALA A 229 12.38 -10.40 6.06
CA ALA A 229 12.11 -9.11 5.42
C ALA A 229 13.13 -8.03 5.82
N ASN A 230 13.56 -7.21 4.87
CA ASN A 230 14.52 -6.13 5.12
C ASN A 230 13.95 -5.03 6.04
N LEU A 231 12.66 -4.75 5.95
CA LEU A 231 12.00 -3.70 6.71
C LEU A 231 10.68 -4.19 7.32
N VAL A 232 10.42 -3.78 8.56
CA VAL A 232 9.17 -4.04 9.27
C VAL A 232 8.61 -2.72 9.77
N ILE A 233 7.34 -2.44 9.49
CA ILE A 233 6.64 -1.21 9.86
C ILE A 233 5.34 -1.58 10.58
N PHE A 234 5.10 -0.96 11.73
CA PHE A 234 3.84 -1.08 12.46
C PHE A 234 3.20 0.29 12.67
N ALA A 235 1.88 0.33 12.59
CA ALA A 235 1.12 1.50 12.98
C ALA A 235 1.26 1.75 14.49
N VAL A 236 1.31 3.01 14.89
CA VAL A 236 1.36 3.35 16.32
C VAL A 236 0.11 2.85 17.06
N GLN A 237 -1.03 2.75 16.39
CA GLN A 237 -2.26 2.18 16.91
C GLN A 237 -2.09 0.72 17.32
N ASP A 238 -1.33 -0.06 16.56
CA ASP A 238 -1.05 -1.46 16.85
C ASP A 238 -0.09 -1.59 18.04
N ILE A 239 0.92 -0.73 18.11
CA ILE A 239 1.83 -0.68 19.28
C ILE A 239 1.06 -0.34 20.56
N LEU A 240 0.05 0.52 20.46
CA LEU A 240 -0.84 0.90 21.56
C LEU A 240 -2.00 -0.10 21.77
N LYS A 241 -2.12 -1.14 20.94
CA LYS A 241 -3.20 -2.14 20.96
C LYS A 241 -4.59 -1.53 20.93
N LEU A 242 -4.79 -0.51 20.09
CA LEU A 242 -6.08 0.17 19.96
C LEU A 242 -6.99 -0.59 18.98
N GLY A 243 -8.29 -0.60 19.29
CA GLY A 243 -9.31 -1.16 18.38
C GLY A 243 -9.63 -0.26 17.18
N ASN A 244 -10.59 -0.68 16.35
CA ASN A 244 -10.96 -0.02 15.07
C ASN A 244 -11.44 1.42 15.20
N TRP A 245 -11.83 1.87 16.38
CA TRP A 245 -12.12 3.29 16.62
C TRP A 245 -10.91 4.22 16.36
N ALA A 246 -9.68 3.66 16.38
CA ALA A 246 -8.44 4.36 16.07
C ALA A 246 -7.96 4.17 14.62
N ARG A 247 -8.70 3.44 13.78
CA ARG A 247 -8.39 3.23 12.37
C ARG A 247 -8.24 4.57 11.64
N MET A 248 -7.25 4.66 10.75
CA MET A 248 -6.96 5.90 10.02
C MET A 248 -7.90 6.12 8.86
N ASN A 249 -8.09 5.11 8.03
CA ASN A 249 -8.89 5.20 6.83
C ASN A 249 -9.71 3.93 6.62
N THR A 250 -10.95 4.11 6.19
CA THR A 250 -11.81 3.04 5.68
C THR A 250 -12.08 3.32 4.21
N PRO A 251 -11.49 2.56 3.28
CA PRO A 251 -11.67 2.77 1.85
C PRO A 251 -13.14 2.89 1.44
N SER A 252 -13.42 3.68 0.43
CA SER A 252 -14.76 3.93 -0.11
C SER A 252 -15.76 4.59 0.87
N THR A 253 -15.28 5.20 1.97
CA THR A 253 -16.11 5.92 2.93
C THR A 253 -15.73 7.40 3.02
N LEU A 254 -16.66 8.22 3.50
CA LEU A 254 -16.47 9.65 3.75
C LEU A 254 -16.71 9.98 5.22
N GLY A 255 -16.10 11.06 5.69
CA GLY A 255 -16.47 11.73 6.95
C GLY A 255 -15.54 11.49 8.13
N THR A 256 -15.18 10.25 8.47
CA THR A 256 -14.41 9.95 9.70
C THR A 256 -12.92 9.68 9.45
N ASN A 257 -12.52 9.48 8.21
CA ASN A 257 -11.15 9.13 7.83
C ASN A 257 -10.14 10.24 8.17
N TRP A 258 -8.92 9.84 8.51
CA TRP A 258 -7.77 10.71 8.78
C TRP A 258 -7.93 11.64 10.00
N LYS A 259 -8.84 11.31 10.93
CA LYS A 259 -9.16 12.15 12.10
C LYS A 259 -8.52 11.69 13.39
N TRP A 260 -8.18 10.42 13.51
CA TRP A 260 -7.53 9.92 14.73
C TRP A 260 -6.21 10.66 15.00
N ARG A 261 -5.97 10.95 16.25
CA ARG A 261 -4.74 11.60 16.73
C ARG A 261 -4.31 10.98 18.06
N MET A 262 -3.04 10.57 18.11
CA MET A 262 -2.41 10.12 19.33
C MET A 262 -2.32 11.28 20.34
N LYS A 263 -2.68 11.04 21.60
CA LYS A 263 -2.54 12.02 22.67
C LYS A 263 -1.13 12.02 23.25
N LYS A 264 -0.74 13.14 23.82
CA LYS A 264 0.58 13.28 24.48
C LYS A 264 0.69 12.24 25.64
N GLY A 265 1.73 11.42 25.59
CA GLY A 265 2.04 10.42 26.61
C GLY A 265 1.38 9.05 26.43
N GLU A 266 0.53 8.85 25.41
CA GLU A 266 -0.01 7.52 25.10
C GLU A 266 1.12 6.57 24.67
N LEU A 267 1.97 6.99 23.74
CA LEU A 267 3.22 6.27 23.46
C LEU A 267 4.27 6.69 24.51
N ASN A 268 4.69 5.73 25.31
CA ASN A 268 5.56 5.94 26.46
C ASN A 268 6.79 5.02 26.43
N ASP A 269 7.69 5.19 27.39
CA ASP A 269 8.96 4.45 27.46
C ASP A 269 8.80 2.93 27.54
N SER A 270 7.67 2.40 28.04
CA SER A 270 7.42 0.95 28.04
C SER A 270 7.28 0.42 26.62
N HIS A 271 6.44 1.06 25.81
CA HIS A 271 6.26 0.67 24.40
C HIS A 271 7.59 0.73 23.61
N ILE A 272 8.39 1.79 23.87
CA ILE A 272 9.70 1.93 23.22
C ILE A 272 10.65 0.79 23.64
N LYS A 273 10.66 0.42 24.92
CA LYS A 273 11.48 -0.70 25.44
C LYS A 273 11.07 -2.02 24.82
N ASP A 274 9.76 -2.27 24.69
CA ASP A 274 9.24 -3.52 24.10
C ASP A 274 9.62 -3.64 22.63
N MET A 275 9.51 -2.56 21.85
CA MET A 275 9.94 -2.55 20.45
C MET A 275 11.47 -2.72 20.30
N ARG A 276 12.26 -2.03 21.13
CA ARG A 276 13.72 -2.23 21.17
C ARG A 276 14.11 -3.66 21.55
N TYR A 277 13.44 -4.24 22.53
CA TYR A 277 13.68 -5.62 22.92
C TYR A 277 13.45 -6.58 21.74
N LEU A 278 12.36 -6.41 20.98
CA LEU A 278 12.12 -7.22 19.80
C LEU A 278 13.18 -7.00 18.72
N ALA A 279 13.57 -5.76 18.47
CA ALA A 279 14.64 -5.44 17.53
C ALA A 279 15.96 -6.12 17.91
N SER A 280 16.32 -6.09 19.21
CA SER A 280 17.52 -6.72 19.74
C SER A 280 17.47 -8.25 19.61
N VAL A 281 16.35 -8.88 20.01
CA VAL A 281 16.18 -10.34 19.94
C VAL A 281 16.37 -10.87 18.52
N PHE A 282 15.91 -10.13 17.51
CA PHE A 282 15.94 -10.54 16.11
C PHE A 282 17.07 -9.88 15.30
N GLY A 283 18.01 -9.19 15.96
CA GLY A 283 19.18 -8.60 15.32
C GLY A 283 18.85 -7.46 14.34
N ARG A 284 17.77 -6.70 14.60
CA ARG A 284 17.33 -5.56 13.77
C ARG A 284 17.74 -4.19 14.31
N GLU A 285 18.66 -4.17 15.24
CA GLU A 285 19.29 -2.92 15.72
C GLU A 285 20.36 -2.48 14.72
N ASN A 286 20.39 -1.16 14.42
CA ASN A 286 21.54 -0.61 13.73
C ASN A 286 22.75 -0.69 14.68
N SER A 287 23.79 -1.38 14.26
CA SER A 287 25.09 -1.44 14.93
C SER A 287 25.79 -0.07 14.92
#